data_85e3a357b5e1076318b56f9e52eaa5f7
#
_entry.id   85e3a357b5e1076318b56f9e52eaa5f7
#
_cell.length_a   1.000
_cell.length_b   1.000
_cell.length_c   1.000
_cell.angle_alpha   90.00
_cell.angle_beta   90.00
_cell.angle_gamma   90.00
#
_symmetry.space_group_name_H-M   'P 1'
#
loop_
_entity.id
_entity.type
_entity.pdbx_description
1 polymer ?
#
loop_
_entity_poly.entity_id
_entity_poly.type
_entity_poly.pdbx_seq_one_letter_code
_entity_poly.pdbx_strand_id
1 'polypeptide(L)'
;MPNSEIGMLLTYLAATADRNMETASSYLSPDVKLVFPQGQFDSLSQMAESMAGRYLSMGKTHDTWDISTAEERTVVVTTGTLHGVNLHGVAFAGVRFCDRFVVRSGLISEQHVWNDLAESGVLDSR
;
A
#
# COMPACT_ATOMS: atom_id res chain seq x y z
N MET A 1 12.03 17.18 -6.51
CA MET A 1 11.12 16.97 -7.67
C MET A 1 9.95 16.11 -7.24
N PRO A 2 8.71 16.48 -7.54
CA PRO A 2 7.55 15.65 -7.17
C PRO A 2 7.63 14.22 -7.70
N ASN A 3 8.23 14.02 -8.88
CA ASN A 3 8.35 12.69 -9.48
C ASN A 3 9.26 11.75 -8.70
N SER A 4 10.18 12.26 -7.88
CA SER A 4 11.08 11.40 -7.10
C SER A 4 10.33 10.70 -5.96
N GLU A 5 9.35 11.36 -5.34
CA GLU A 5 8.50 10.72 -4.34
C GLU A 5 7.65 9.62 -4.97
N ILE A 6 7.06 9.88 -6.14
CA ILE A 6 6.26 8.87 -6.84
C ILE A 6 7.13 7.66 -7.19
N GLY A 7 8.33 7.88 -7.72
CA GLY A 7 9.25 6.79 -8.06
C GLY A 7 9.60 5.94 -6.85
N MET A 8 9.92 6.59 -5.73
CA MET A 8 10.24 5.90 -4.48
C MET A 8 9.05 5.08 -3.98
N LEU A 9 7.83 5.66 -4.02
CA LEU A 9 6.62 4.97 -3.58
C LEU A 9 6.29 3.78 -4.47
N LEU A 10 6.48 3.90 -5.78
CA LEU A 10 6.28 2.77 -6.70
C LEU A 10 7.25 1.64 -6.40
N THR A 11 8.51 1.95 -6.10
CA THR A 11 9.50 0.94 -5.73
C THR A 11 9.13 0.25 -4.43
N TYR A 12 8.69 1.04 -3.43
CA TYR A 12 8.22 0.48 -2.16
C TYR A 12 7.03 -0.46 -2.37
N LEU A 13 6.04 -0.02 -3.14
CA LEU A 13 4.82 -0.82 -3.38
C LEU A 13 5.15 -2.10 -4.15
N ALA A 14 6.05 -2.04 -5.12
CA ALA A 14 6.48 -3.23 -5.84
C ALA A 14 7.16 -4.22 -4.89
N ALA A 15 8.01 -3.72 -3.97
CA ALA A 15 8.67 -4.58 -2.99
C ALA A 15 7.66 -5.25 -2.05
N THR A 16 6.62 -4.52 -1.61
CA THR A 16 5.59 -5.13 -0.76
C THR A 16 4.77 -6.17 -1.53
N ALA A 17 4.46 -5.93 -2.79
CA ALA A 17 3.73 -6.88 -3.63
C ALA A 17 4.54 -8.17 -3.82
N ASP A 18 5.85 -8.04 -3.99
CA ASP A 18 6.77 -9.17 -4.13
C ASP A 18 7.12 -9.80 -2.77
N ARG A 19 6.61 -9.22 -1.69
CA ARG A 19 6.90 -9.64 -0.32
C ARG A 19 8.39 -9.57 0.02
N ASN A 20 9.10 -8.65 -0.61
CA ASN A 20 10.50 -8.37 -0.31
C ASN A 20 10.56 -7.36 0.82
N MET A 21 10.44 -7.85 2.05
CA MET A 21 10.29 -6.99 3.23
C MET A 21 11.57 -6.22 3.56
N GLU A 22 12.72 -6.78 3.27
CA GLU A 22 13.98 -6.09 3.50
C GLU A 22 14.07 -4.82 2.66
N THR A 23 13.81 -4.93 1.37
CA THR A 23 13.81 -3.77 0.47
C THR A 23 12.71 -2.78 0.88
N ALA A 24 11.49 -3.27 1.13
CA ALA A 24 10.38 -2.40 1.49
C ALA A 24 10.66 -1.62 2.77
N SER A 25 11.20 -2.27 3.80
CA SER A 25 11.47 -1.62 5.08
C SER A 25 12.51 -0.52 4.98
N SER A 26 13.40 -0.58 3.99
CA SER A 26 14.43 0.45 3.81
C SER A 26 13.83 1.82 3.44
N TYR A 27 12.58 1.86 2.98
CA TYR A 27 11.89 3.11 2.64
C TYR A 27 11.06 3.67 3.80
N LEU A 28 10.98 2.96 4.92
CA LEU A 28 10.12 3.34 6.04
C LEU A 28 10.92 4.00 7.16
N SER A 29 10.34 5.01 7.80
CA SER A 29 10.93 5.59 9.00
C SER A 29 10.81 4.61 10.17
N PRO A 30 11.68 4.73 11.21
CA PRO A 30 11.63 3.81 12.35
C PRO A 30 10.30 3.85 13.10
N ASP A 31 9.60 4.98 13.08
CA ASP A 31 8.33 5.17 13.77
C ASP A 31 7.15 5.20 12.79
N VAL A 32 7.26 4.50 11.68
CA VAL A 32 6.24 4.50 10.64
C VAL A 32 4.89 4.05 11.18
N LYS A 33 3.84 4.71 10.73
CA LYS A 33 2.45 4.35 11.02
C LYS A 33 1.84 3.72 9.77
N LEU A 34 1.40 2.47 9.89
CA LEU A 34 0.79 1.72 8.79
C LEU A 34 -0.66 1.45 9.16
N VAL A 35 -1.59 2.13 8.47
CA VAL A 35 -3.02 2.02 8.75
C VAL A 35 -3.71 1.42 7.53
N PHE A 36 -4.30 0.26 7.71
CA PHE A 36 -4.95 -0.52 6.66
C PHE A 36 -6.39 -0.81 7.04
N PRO A 37 -7.24 -1.26 6.10
CA PRO A 37 -8.63 -1.59 6.43
C PRO A 37 -8.76 -2.59 7.59
N GLN A 38 -7.81 -3.52 7.70
CA GLN A 38 -7.82 -4.55 8.73
C GLN A 38 -7.23 -4.09 10.07
N GLY A 39 -6.63 -2.90 10.13
CA GLY A 39 -6.09 -2.37 11.39
C GLY A 39 -4.84 -1.54 11.21
N GLN A 40 -4.26 -1.14 12.33
CA GLN A 40 -3.02 -0.39 12.37
C GLN A 40 -1.86 -1.30 12.77
N PHE A 41 -0.74 -1.16 12.10
CA PHE A 41 0.45 -1.98 12.33
C PHE A 41 1.64 -1.08 12.69
N ASP A 42 2.47 -1.56 13.61
CA ASP A 42 3.69 -0.85 14.04
C ASP A 42 4.91 -1.30 13.24
N SER A 43 4.80 -2.37 12.48
CA SER A 43 5.90 -2.90 11.69
C SER A 43 5.41 -3.51 10.40
N LEU A 44 6.32 -3.55 9.44
CA LEU A 44 6.04 -4.17 8.15
C LEU A 44 5.78 -5.66 8.28
N SER A 45 6.44 -6.34 9.24
CA SER A 45 6.22 -7.76 9.49
C SER A 45 4.78 -8.06 9.90
N GLN A 46 4.22 -7.24 10.81
CA GLN A 46 2.82 -7.39 11.22
C GLN A 46 1.88 -7.17 10.04
N MET A 47 2.16 -6.17 9.24
CA MET A 47 1.34 -5.88 8.04
C MET A 47 1.40 -7.05 7.07
N ALA A 48 2.58 -7.59 6.81
CA ALA A 48 2.77 -8.69 5.87
C ALA A 48 2.02 -9.95 6.32
N GLU A 49 2.02 -10.26 7.61
CA GLU A 49 1.27 -11.37 8.16
C GLU A 49 -0.23 -11.20 7.92
N SER A 50 -0.74 -9.99 8.15
CA SER A 50 -2.15 -9.70 7.92
C SER A 50 -2.50 -9.85 6.44
N MET A 51 -1.66 -9.35 5.54
CA MET A 51 -1.89 -9.45 4.11
C MET A 51 -1.89 -10.90 3.63
N ALA A 52 -1.00 -11.74 4.16
CA ALA A 52 -0.92 -13.14 3.79
C ALA A 52 -2.21 -13.90 4.12
N GLY A 53 -2.99 -13.43 5.09
CA GLY A 53 -4.27 -14.01 5.44
C GLY A 53 -5.44 -13.50 4.61
N ARG A 54 -5.22 -12.63 3.63
CA ARG A 54 -6.29 -12.00 2.88
C ARG A 54 -6.29 -12.38 1.39
N TYR A 55 -5.13 -12.62 0.80
CA TYR A 55 -5.02 -12.93 -0.64
C TYR A 55 -3.68 -13.61 -0.93
N LEU A 56 -3.61 -14.28 -2.07
CA LEU A 56 -2.37 -14.92 -2.53
C LEU A 56 -1.45 -13.92 -3.23
N SER A 57 -2.01 -13.07 -4.06
CA SER A 57 -1.25 -12.06 -4.77
C SER A 57 -2.10 -10.81 -4.99
N MET A 58 -1.43 -9.66 -5.12
CA MET A 58 -2.10 -8.40 -5.40
C MET A 58 -1.16 -7.45 -6.13
N GLY A 59 -1.69 -6.80 -7.14
CA GLY A 59 -1.05 -5.71 -7.83
C GLY A 59 -1.97 -4.50 -7.87
N LYS A 60 -1.40 -3.34 -8.19
CA LYS A 60 -2.13 -2.07 -8.24
C LYS A 60 -1.99 -1.42 -9.60
N THR A 61 -3.09 -0.86 -10.09
CA THR A 61 -3.07 0.04 -11.24
C THR A 61 -3.39 1.43 -10.70
N HIS A 62 -2.45 2.36 -10.86
CA HIS A 62 -2.60 3.71 -10.33
C HIS A 62 -3.21 4.61 -11.40
N ASP A 63 -4.36 5.21 -11.09
CA ASP A 63 -5.05 6.11 -12.03
C ASP A 63 -4.75 7.57 -11.76
N THR A 64 -4.59 7.97 -10.49
CA THR A 64 -4.34 9.36 -10.11
C THR A 64 -3.22 9.46 -9.09
N TRP A 65 -2.52 10.59 -9.13
CA TRP A 65 -1.51 10.96 -8.15
C TRP A 65 -1.67 12.43 -7.80
N ASP A 66 -1.88 12.73 -6.53
CA ASP A 66 -1.97 14.09 -6.01
C ASP A 66 -0.89 14.30 -4.98
N ILE A 67 -0.12 15.37 -5.12
CA ILE A 67 1.03 15.66 -4.26
C ILE A 67 0.84 17.04 -3.64
N SER A 68 1.02 17.11 -2.32
CA SER A 68 0.97 18.37 -1.58
C SER A 68 2.21 18.45 -0.70
N THR A 69 2.95 19.55 -0.80
CA THR A 69 4.17 19.76 -0.03
C THR A 69 3.94 20.89 0.96
N ALA A 70 4.25 20.65 2.22
CA ALA A 70 4.16 21.65 3.28
C ALA A 70 5.30 21.46 4.25
N GLU A 71 6.10 22.51 4.42
CA GLU A 71 7.23 22.55 5.35
C GLU A 71 8.15 21.35 5.20
N GLU A 72 8.10 20.40 6.14
CA GLU A 72 9.04 19.29 6.18
C GLU A 72 8.44 17.99 5.69
N ARG A 73 7.25 18.04 5.09
CA ARG A 73 6.59 16.81 4.65
C ARG A 73 5.98 16.94 3.27
N THR A 74 5.94 15.81 2.57
CA THR A 74 5.21 15.68 1.31
C THR A 74 4.11 14.65 1.53
N VAL A 75 2.89 15.00 1.16
CA VAL A 75 1.75 14.09 1.20
C VAL A 75 1.42 13.67 -0.22
N VAL A 76 1.34 12.36 -0.45
CA VAL A 76 1.01 11.81 -1.76
C VAL A 76 -0.24 10.96 -1.61
N VAL A 77 -1.25 11.24 -2.43
CA VAL A 77 -2.48 10.45 -2.47
C VAL A 77 -2.60 9.83 -3.87
N THR A 78 -2.80 8.53 -3.92
CA THR A 78 -2.97 7.83 -5.20
C THR A 78 -4.23 6.99 -5.14
N THR A 79 -4.97 6.97 -6.23
CA THR A 79 -6.15 6.13 -6.37
C THR A 79 -6.04 5.25 -7.60
N GLY A 80 -6.79 4.17 -7.62
CA GLY A 80 -6.80 3.26 -8.73
C GLY A 80 -7.55 1.99 -8.40
N THR A 81 -7.10 0.88 -8.97
CA THR A 81 -7.74 -0.41 -8.76
C THR A 81 -6.73 -1.50 -8.42
N LEU A 82 -7.21 -2.48 -7.69
CA LEU A 82 -6.47 -3.68 -7.29
C LEU A 82 -6.87 -4.84 -8.19
N HIS A 83 -5.89 -5.70 -8.46
CA HIS A 83 -6.11 -6.97 -9.15
C HIS A 83 -5.22 -8.03 -8.49
N GLY A 84 -5.59 -9.29 -8.65
CA GLY A 84 -4.79 -10.36 -8.06
C GLY A 84 -5.56 -11.67 -7.97
N VAL A 85 -5.16 -12.49 -6.99
CA VAL A 85 -5.76 -13.80 -6.74
C VAL A 85 -6.05 -13.90 -5.25
N ASN A 86 -7.29 -14.27 -4.91
CA ASN A 86 -7.67 -14.42 -3.50
C ASN A 86 -7.15 -15.75 -2.91
N LEU A 87 -7.43 -16.00 -1.63
CA LEU A 87 -6.95 -17.20 -0.94
C LEU A 87 -7.52 -18.50 -1.52
N HIS A 88 -8.60 -18.42 -2.27
CA HIS A 88 -9.26 -19.58 -2.87
C HIS A 88 -8.85 -19.79 -4.32
N GLY A 89 -7.83 -19.07 -4.78
CA GLY A 89 -7.33 -19.21 -6.14
C GLY A 89 -8.16 -18.49 -7.21
N VAL A 90 -9.07 -17.60 -6.79
CA VAL A 90 -9.95 -16.90 -7.72
C VAL A 90 -9.35 -15.54 -8.07
N ALA A 91 -9.23 -15.26 -9.37
CA ALA A 91 -8.72 -13.98 -9.85
C ALA A 91 -9.75 -12.87 -9.62
N PHE A 92 -9.26 -11.68 -9.31
CA PHE A 92 -10.11 -10.50 -9.15
C PHE A 92 -9.44 -9.29 -9.80
N ALA A 93 -10.25 -8.28 -10.13
CA ALA A 93 -9.78 -7.02 -10.70
C ALA A 93 -10.82 -5.93 -10.45
N GLY A 94 -10.42 -4.67 -10.67
CA GLY A 94 -11.35 -3.55 -10.60
C GLY A 94 -11.77 -3.15 -9.20
N VAL A 95 -11.08 -3.61 -8.16
CA VAL A 95 -11.38 -3.24 -6.77
C VAL A 95 -10.73 -1.89 -6.47
N ARG A 96 -11.52 -0.91 -6.08
CA ARG A 96 -11.02 0.45 -5.86
C ARG A 96 -10.11 0.52 -4.64
N PHE A 97 -9.09 1.37 -4.73
CA PHE A 97 -8.24 1.68 -3.58
C PHE A 97 -7.87 3.16 -3.55
N CYS A 98 -7.51 3.62 -2.38
CA CYS A 98 -6.92 4.93 -2.16
C CYS A 98 -5.81 4.77 -1.11
N ASP A 99 -4.59 5.18 -1.46
CA ASP A 99 -3.46 5.18 -0.53
C ASP A 99 -3.02 6.62 -0.29
N ARG A 100 -2.77 6.94 0.98
CA ARG A 100 -2.20 8.23 1.36
C ARG A 100 -0.87 7.98 2.04
N PHE A 101 0.19 8.60 1.54
CA PHE A 101 1.54 8.50 2.10
C PHE A 101 1.98 9.84 2.64
N VAL A 102 2.68 9.82 3.77
CA VAL A 102 3.40 10.99 4.27
C VAL A 102 4.89 10.67 4.23
N VAL A 103 5.64 11.50 3.53
CA VAL A 103 7.09 11.34 3.35
C VAL A 103 7.79 12.48 4.09
N ARG A 104 8.73 12.13 4.97
CA ARG A 104 9.55 13.08 5.72
C ARG A 104 11.00 12.66 5.60
N SER A 105 11.88 13.60 5.28
CA SER A 105 13.34 13.33 5.18
C SER A 105 13.66 12.14 4.28
N GLY A 106 12.90 11.98 3.19
CA GLY A 106 13.12 10.92 2.23
C GLY A 106 12.61 9.55 2.64
N LEU A 107 11.90 9.44 3.78
CA LEU A 107 11.35 8.17 4.26
C LEU A 107 9.82 8.28 4.42
N ILE A 108 9.16 7.15 4.24
CA ILE A 108 7.71 7.06 4.45
C ILE A 108 7.46 7.03 5.96
N SER A 109 6.77 8.03 6.48
CA SER A 109 6.42 8.11 7.90
C SER A 109 5.01 7.63 8.18
N GLU A 110 4.12 7.65 7.17
CA GLU A 110 2.76 7.15 7.30
C GLU A 110 2.30 6.57 5.97
N GLN A 111 1.56 5.48 6.04
CA GLN A 111 0.80 4.94 4.92
C GLN A 111 -0.60 4.62 5.41
N HIS A 112 -1.60 5.21 4.78
CA HIS A 112 -3.01 4.96 5.07
C HIS A 112 -3.63 4.36 3.82
N VAL A 113 -4.30 3.23 3.97
CA VAL A 113 -4.87 2.46 2.85
C VAL A 113 -6.36 2.29 3.05
N TRP A 114 -7.12 2.62 2.03
CA TRP A 114 -8.57 2.34 1.94
C TRP A 114 -8.80 1.53 0.67
N ASN A 115 -9.63 0.51 0.75
CA ASN A 115 -10.01 -0.25 -0.43
C ASN A 115 -11.34 -0.96 -0.23
N ASP A 116 -11.89 -1.45 -1.34
CA ASP A 116 -13.18 -2.13 -1.37
C ASP A 116 -13.07 -3.66 -1.38
N LEU A 117 -11.95 -4.22 -0.92
CA LEU A 117 -11.77 -5.68 -0.96
C LEU A 117 -12.89 -6.41 -0.23
N ALA A 118 -13.24 -5.97 0.98
CA ALA A 118 -14.28 -6.60 1.76
C ALA A 118 -15.66 -6.39 1.12
N GLU A 119 -15.93 -5.14 0.70
CA GLU A 119 -17.23 -4.79 0.10
C GLU A 119 -17.48 -5.50 -1.22
N SER A 120 -16.42 -5.79 -1.98
CA SER A 120 -16.55 -6.45 -3.28
C SER A 120 -16.77 -7.96 -3.17
N GLY A 121 -16.63 -8.54 -1.98
CA GLY A 121 -16.73 -9.97 -1.78
C GLY A 121 -15.48 -10.76 -2.17
N VAL A 122 -14.40 -10.07 -2.53
CA VAL A 122 -13.15 -10.72 -2.96
C VAL A 122 -12.55 -11.59 -1.87
N LEU A 123 -12.73 -11.18 -0.60
CA LEU A 123 -12.15 -11.89 0.54
C LEU A 123 -12.97 -13.11 0.96
N ASP A 124 -14.17 -13.27 0.41
CA ASP A 124 -15.04 -14.40 0.74
C ASP A 124 -14.57 -15.65 0.01
N SER A 125 -14.98 -16.81 0.53
CA SER A 125 -14.64 -18.10 -0.11
C SER A 125 -15.49 -18.33 -1.34
N ARG A 126 -14.93 -18.14 -2.48
CA ARG A 126 -15.64 -18.33 -3.74
C ARG A 126 -14.71 -18.89 -4.80
#